data_38b0b7beeb4409764cf1494c963aeca9
#
_entry.id   38b0b7beeb4409764cf1494c963aeca9
#
_cell.length_a   1.000
_cell.length_b   1.000
_cell.length_c   1.000
_cell.angle_alpha   90.00
_cell.angle_beta   90.00
_cell.angle_gamma   90.00
#
_symmetry.space_group_name_H-M   'P 1'
#
loop_
_entity.id
_entity.type
_entity.pdbx_description
1 polymer ?
#
loop_
_entity_poly.entity_id
_entity_poly.type
_entity_poly.pdbx_seq_one_letter_code
_entity_poly.pdbx_strand_id
1 'polypeptide(L)'
;YYVIAGEYQTIGRMAESKTYTLILECETQPNAKSEADRIVKEGKNSRWEVINVESTEVSRSPKAPFTTSTLQQAASSRLGYAPSRAMGIAQKLYEKGLITYMRTDSTTLSAQAVAEISSVIEKNYGKDLLEVRQYKTKSKNAQEAHEAIRPTHASERSGGTTDDEKRL
;
A
#
# COMPACT_ATOMS: atom_id res chain seq x y z
N TYR A 1 8.08 10.93 29.67
CA TYR A 1 8.59 11.87 28.67
C TYR A 1 7.47 12.68 28.03
N TYR A 2 7.79 13.85 27.50
CA TYR A 2 6.86 14.73 26.80
C TYR A 2 7.21 14.72 25.31
N VAL A 3 6.22 14.48 24.46
CA VAL A 3 6.34 14.64 23.01
C VAL A 3 5.93 16.07 22.66
N ILE A 4 6.83 16.81 22.04
CA ILE A 4 6.58 18.18 21.61
C ILE A 4 6.47 18.18 20.10
N ALA A 5 5.30 18.56 19.57
CA ALA A 5 5.06 18.72 18.15
C ALA A 5 4.58 20.15 17.86
N GLY A 6 4.94 20.66 16.70
CA GLY A 6 4.53 21.99 16.24
C GLY A 6 4.02 21.92 14.79
N GLU A 7 3.02 22.74 14.50
CA GLU A 7 2.52 22.93 13.15
C GLU A 7 3.09 24.26 12.60
N TYR A 8 3.74 24.15 11.45
CA TYR A 8 4.44 25.26 10.82
C TYR A 8 3.97 25.46 9.39
N GLN A 9 3.86 26.71 8.97
CA GLN A 9 3.59 27.06 7.59
C GLN A 9 4.88 27.49 6.89
N THR A 10 5.14 26.93 5.72
CA THR A 10 6.31 27.33 4.94
C THR A 10 6.05 28.69 4.27
N ILE A 11 7.05 29.57 4.36
CA ILE A 11 7.08 30.82 3.60
C ILE A 11 7.96 30.54 2.38
N GLY A 12 7.35 30.29 1.22
CA GLY A 12 8.07 29.99 -0.02
C GLY A 12 8.91 31.16 -0.51
N ARG A 13 10.18 30.92 -0.81
CA ARG A 13 11.07 31.90 -1.47
C ARG A 13 11.07 31.80 -2.99
N MET A 14 10.30 30.90 -3.61
CA MET A 14 10.27 30.72 -5.06
C MET A 14 8.91 31.03 -5.67
N ALA A 15 8.89 31.29 -6.97
CA ALA A 15 7.81 31.81 -7.80
C ALA A 15 6.44 31.08 -7.78
N GLU A 16 6.34 30.00 -7.04
CA GLU A 16 5.06 29.35 -6.76
C GLU A 16 4.67 29.59 -5.30
N SER A 17 3.64 30.43 -5.09
CA SER A 17 3.08 30.82 -3.79
C SER A 17 2.35 29.67 -3.06
N LYS A 18 2.88 28.46 -3.07
CA LYS A 18 2.28 27.34 -2.34
C LYS A 18 2.77 27.33 -0.90
N THR A 19 1.86 27.53 0.03
CA THR A 19 2.10 27.36 1.45
C THR A 19 1.89 25.89 1.80
N TYR A 20 2.87 25.26 2.42
CA TYR A 20 2.76 23.89 2.92
C TYR A 20 2.68 23.93 4.43
N THR A 21 1.83 23.09 5.01
CA THR A 21 1.79 22.85 6.44
C THR A 21 2.71 21.68 6.78
N LEU A 22 3.65 21.90 7.68
CA LEU A 22 4.55 20.89 8.19
C LEU A 22 4.24 20.60 9.64
N ILE A 23 4.11 19.33 10.00
CA ILE A 23 4.03 18.88 11.38
C ILE A 23 5.42 18.36 11.74
N LEU A 24 6.09 19.01 12.67
CA LEU A 24 7.44 18.69 13.10
C LEU A 24 7.42 18.27 14.57
N GLU A 25 8.20 17.26 14.90
CA GLU A 25 8.40 16.79 16.26
C GLU A 25 9.79 17.15 16.76
N CYS A 26 9.90 17.48 18.04
CA CYS A 26 11.18 17.72 18.66
C CYS A 26 11.97 16.41 18.75
N GLU A 27 13.21 16.42 18.27
CA GLU A 27 14.09 15.25 18.30
C GLU A 27 14.37 14.80 19.75
N THR A 28 14.55 15.77 20.66
CA THR A 28 14.77 15.49 22.07
C THR A 28 13.44 15.49 22.81
N GLN A 29 13.11 14.36 23.43
CA GLN A 29 11.90 14.23 24.25
C GLN A 29 12.24 14.51 25.72
N PRO A 30 11.88 15.68 26.30
CA PRO A 30 12.20 16.01 27.65
C PRO A 30 11.42 15.18 28.67
N ASN A 31 12.06 14.83 29.79
CA ASN A 31 11.43 14.08 30.87
C ASN A 31 10.78 14.98 31.92
N ALA A 32 11.20 16.25 32.01
CA ALA A 32 10.67 17.22 32.95
C ALA A 32 9.68 18.19 32.28
N LYS A 33 8.59 18.50 32.96
CA LYS A 33 7.58 19.44 32.45
C LYS A 33 8.18 20.85 32.25
N SER A 34 9.01 21.30 33.17
CA SER A 34 9.66 22.62 33.08
C SER A 34 10.52 22.78 31.82
N GLU A 35 11.20 21.71 31.43
CA GLU A 35 12.01 21.67 30.21
C GLU A 35 11.11 21.68 28.97
N ALA A 36 10.02 20.90 28.96
CA ALA A 36 9.03 20.89 27.88
C ALA A 36 8.41 22.28 27.69
N ASP A 37 7.99 22.92 28.79
CA ASP A 37 7.40 24.26 28.77
C ASP A 37 8.41 25.31 28.24
N ARG A 38 9.70 25.19 28.60
CA ARG A 38 10.77 26.03 28.06
C ARG A 38 10.90 25.90 26.56
N ILE A 39 11.01 24.65 26.04
CA ILE A 39 11.16 24.39 24.61
C ILE A 39 9.97 24.93 23.83
N VAL A 40 8.75 24.72 24.31
CA VAL A 40 7.53 25.23 23.67
C VAL A 40 7.53 26.76 23.64
N LYS A 41 7.92 27.40 24.72
CA LYS A 41 7.98 28.89 24.81
C LYS A 41 9.02 29.44 23.82
N GLU A 42 10.21 28.87 23.81
CA GLU A 42 11.28 29.27 22.89
C GLU A 42 10.86 29.02 21.42
N GLY A 43 10.30 27.86 21.11
CA GLY A 43 9.83 27.51 19.78
C GLY A 43 8.75 28.44 19.23
N LYS A 44 7.83 28.92 20.07
CA LYS A 44 6.79 29.88 19.67
C LYS A 44 7.33 31.28 19.35
N ASN A 45 8.45 31.68 19.98
CA ASN A 45 8.99 33.03 19.84
C ASN A 45 10.21 33.09 18.91
N SER A 46 10.65 31.95 18.35
CA SER A 46 11.85 31.87 17.52
C SER A 46 11.49 31.84 16.04
N ARG A 47 12.45 32.27 15.22
CA ARG A 47 12.40 32.03 13.77
C ARG A 47 12.86 30.61 13.49
N TRP A 48 12.12 29.89 12.66
CA TRP A 48 12.46 28.55 12.23
C TRP A 48 13.09 28.56 10.84
N GLU A 49 14.09 27.74 10.68
CA GLU A 49 14.79 27.55 9.40
C GLU A 49 15.08 26.07 9.18
N VAL A 50 14.85 25.59 7.95
CA VAL A 50 15.24 24.24 7.55
C VAL A 50 16.74 24.24 7.29
N ILE A 51 17.50 23.57 8.15
CA ILE A 51 18.98 23.53 8.08
C ILE A 51 19.49 22.36 7.25
N ASN A 52 18.73 21.29 7.14
CA ASN A 52 19.08 20.12 6.34
C ASN A 52 17.85 19.41 5.80
N VAL A 53 17.96 18.84 4.60
CA VAL A 53 16.96 17.96 3.98
C VAL A 53 17.69 16.75 3.41
N GLU A 54 17.45 15.59 3.98
CA GLU A 54 17.98 14.33 3.47
C GLU A 54 16.92 13.62 2.64
N SER A 55 17.30 13.25 1.42
CA SER A 55 16.46 12.48 0.53
C SER A 55 17.10 11.12 0.27
N THR A 56 16.35 10.08 0.56
CA THR A 56 16.80 8.70 0.33
C THR A 56 15.86 8.01 -0.66
N GLU A 57 16.43 7.46 -1.73
CA GLU A 57 15.68 6.63 -2.65
C GLU A 57 15.43 5.26 -2.04
N VAL A 58 14.15 4.88 -1.94
CA VAL A 58 13.75 3.56 -1.42
C VAL A 58 13.13 2.75 -2.55
N SER A 59 13.80 1.69 -2.96
CA SER A 59 13.26 0.72 -3.90
C SER A 59 12.35 -0.26 -3.18
N ARG A 60 11.11 -0.44 -3.68
CA ARG A 60 10.15 -1.41 -3.17
C ARG A 60 9.80 -2.41 -4.25
N SER A 61 10.01 -3.70 -3.97
CA SER A 61 9.57 -4.76 -4.86
C SER A 61 8.06 -5.02 -4.70
N PRO A 62 7.34 -5.28 -5.81
CA PRO A 62 5.95 -5.70 -5.75
C PRO A 62 5.81 -7.00 -4.94
N LYS A 63 4.68 -7.13 -4.25
CA LYS A 63 4.34 -8.39 -3.55
C LYS A 63 3.94 -9.46 -4.57
N ALA A 64 4.11 -10.73 -4.16
CA ALA A 64 3.61 -11.87 -4.94
C ALA A 64 2.08 -11.78 -5.13
N PRO A 65 1.55 -12.40 -6.19
CA PRO A 65 0.11 -12.59 -6.35
C PRO A 65 -0.51 -13.24 -5.12
N PHE A 66 -1.79 -13.02 -4.90
CA PHE A 66 -2.48 -13.48 -3.70
C PHE A 66 -2.62 -15.00 -3.65
N THR A 67 -2.32 -15.55 -2.47
CA THR A 67 -2.78 -16.84 -1.99
C THR A 67 -3.97 -16.62 -1.04
N THR A 68 -4.63 -17.71 -0.62
CA THR A 68 -5.71 -17.62 0.40
C THR A 68 -5.27 -16.86 1.64
N SER A 69 -4.10 -17.20 2.20
CA SER A 69 -3.60 -16.58 3.43
C SER A 69 -3.24 -15.11 3.25
N THR A 70 -2.59 -14.75 2.14
CA THR A 70 -2.20 -13.35 1.87
C THR A 70 -3.39 -12.47 1.51
N LEU A 71 -4.43 -13.02 0.85
CA LEU A 71 -5.69 -12.32 0.63
C LEU A 71 -6.39 -12.02 1.96
N GLN A 72 -6.49 -13.00 2.85
CA GLN A 72 -7.08 -12.79 4.18
C GLN A 72 -6.33 -11.73 4.98
N GLN A 73 -5.00 -11.75 4.98
CA GLN A 73 -4.16 -10.76 5.66
C GLN A 73 -4.38 -9.35 5.09
N ALA A 74 -4.41 -9.23 3.76
CA ALA A 74 -4.64 -7.95 3.09
C ALA A 74 -6.05 -7.40 3.37
N ALA A 75 -7.07 -8.25 3.31
CA ALA A 75 -8.45 -7.89 3.62
C ALA A 75 -8.59 -7.45 5.09
N SER A 76 -7.93 -8.15 6.02
CA SER A 76 -7.94 -7.78 7.44
C SER A 76 -7.25 -6.43 7.66
N SER A 77 -6.03 -6.24 7.15
CA SER A 77 -5.22 -5.05 7.43
C SER A 77 -5.73 -3.78 6.72
N ARG A 78 -6.31 -3.92 5.52
CA ARG A 78 -6.74 -2.77 4.70
C ARG A 78 -8.23 -2.46 4.81
N LEU A 79 -9.06 -3.49 4.99
CA LEU A 79 -10.51 -3.36 4.97
C LEU A 79 -11.16 -3.68 6.32
N GLY A 80 -10.39 -4.20 7.29
CA GLY A 80 -10.92 -4.62 8.59
C GLY A 80 -11.81 -5.86 8.51
N TYR A 81 -11.70 -6.67 7.45
CA TYR A 81 -12.53 -7.86 7.30
C TYR A 81 -11.96 -9.04 8.07
N ALA A 82 -12.85 -9.73 8.81
CA ALA A 82 -12.51 -11.03 9.37
C ALA A 82 -12.20 -12.03 8.25
N PRO A 83 -11.31 -13.02 8.46
CA PRO A 83 -10.95 -14.01 7.44
C PRO A 83 -12.15 -14.73 6.82
N SER A 84 -13.15 -15.12 7.64
CA SER A 84 -14.37 -15.76 7.17
C SER A 84 -15.20 -14.86 6.24
N ARG A 85 -15.31 -13.55 6.56
CA ARG A 85 -15.99 -12.57 5.71
C ARG A 85 -15.25 -12.39 4.38
N ALA A 86 -13.93 -12.24 4.40
CA ALA A 86 -13.12 -12.11 3.20
C ALA A 86 -13.31 -13.32 2.28
N MET A 87 -13.26 -14.54 2.83
CA MET A 87 -13.47 -15.76 2.05
C MET A 87 -14.90 -15.91 1.51
N GLY A 88 -15.92 -15.48 2.25
CA GLY A 88 -17.30 -15.47 1.78
C GLY A 88 -17.52 -14.51 0.61
N ILE A 89 -16.86 -13.34 0.62
CA ILE A 89 -16.90 -12.37 -0.49
C ILE A 89 -16.12 -12.93 -1.68
N ALA A 90 -14.91 -13.47 -1.47
CA ALA A 90 -14.10 -14.08 -2.52
C ALA A 90 -14.82 -15.24 -3.22
N GLN A 91 -15.58 -16.07 -2.46
CA GLN A 91 -16.41 -17.14 -3.00
C GLN A 91 -17.46 -16.59 -3.99
N LYS A 92 -18.16 -15.51 -3.60
CA LYS A 92 -19.17 -14.87 -4.48
C LYS A 92 -18.54 -14.27 -5.74
N LEU A 93 -17.34 -13.66 -5.62
CA LEU A 93 -16.61 -13.13 -6.76
C LEU A 93 -16.18 -14.26 -7.71
N TYR A 94 -15.71 -15.38 -7.18
CA TYR A 94 -15.36 -16.56 -7.96
C TYR A 94 -16.59 -17.15 -8.68
N GLU A 95 -17.72 -17.34 -7.99
CA GLU A 95 -18.97 -17.86 -8.56
C GLU A 95 -19.52 -16.95 -9.68
N LYS A 96 -19.21 -15.66 -9.64
CA LYS A 96 -19.51 -14.69 -10.71
C LYS A 96 -18.46 -14.69 -11.83
N GLY A 97 -17.40 -15.50 -11.74
CA GLY A 97 -16.32 -15.53 -12.70
C GLY A 97 -15.41 -14.30 -12.70
N LEU A 98 -15.43 -13.48 -11.65
CA LEU A 98 -14.68 -12.23 -11.58
C LEU A 98 -13.25 -12.39 -11.05
N ILE A 99 -12.99 -13.47 -10.31
CA ILE A 99 -11.66 -13.84 -9.85
C ILE A 99 -11.38 -15.31 -10.09
N THR A 100 -10.11 -15.72 -10.07
CA THR A 100 -9.68 -17.12 -10.06
C THR A 100 -10.05 -17.80 -8.74
N TYR A 101 -9.92 -19.13 -8.67
CA TYR A 101 -10.28 -19.88 -7.48
C TYR A 101 -9.53 -19.41 -6.23
N MET A 102 -10.28 -19.07 -5.19
CA MET A 102 -9.75 -18.38 -3.99
C MET A 102 -9.13 -19.29 -2.94
N ARG A 103 -9.22 -20.62 -3.08
CA ARG A 103 -8.57 -21.56 -2.16
C ARG A 103 -7.33 -22.14 -2.82
N THR A 104 -6.23 -21.39 -2.77
CA THR A 104 -4.96 -21.74 -3.38
C THR A 104 -3.80 -21.24 -2.53
N ASP A 105 -2.71 -21.96 -2.53
CA ASP A 105 -1.40 -21.58 -1.98
C ASP A 105 -0.40 -21.18 -3.09
N SER A 106 -0.84 -21.27 -4.35
CA SER A 106 -0.02 -20.91 -5.51
C SER A 106 0.11 -19.40 -5.68
N THR A 107 1.30 -18.95 -6.04
CA THR A 107 1.60 -17.58 -6.48
C THR A 107 1.83 -17.50 -7.98
N THR A 108 1.61 -18.59 -8.71
CA THR A 108 1.86 -18.71 -10.15
C THR A 108 0.72 -18.09 -10.94
N LEU A 109 1.05 -17.37 -11.99
CA LEU A 109 0.11 -16.87 -12.99
C LEU A 109 0.27 -17.68 -14.28
N SER A 110 -0.83 -17.96 -14.97
CA SER A 110 -0.78 -18.59 -16.29
C SER A 110 -0.11 -17.67 -17.32
N ALA A 111 0.46 -18.24 -18.36
CA ALA A 111 1.06 -17.46 -19.45
C ALA A 111 0.07 -16.49 -20.10
N GLN A 112 -1.20 -16.91 -20.23
CA GLN A 112 -2.27 -16.06 -20.75
C GLN A 112 -2.54 -14.86 -19.81
N ALA A 113 -2.60 -15.08 -18.50
CA ALA A 113 -2.80 -14.02 -17.52
C ALA A 113 -1.64 -13.02 -17.55
N VAL A 114 -0.41 -13.51 -17.62
CA VAL A 114 0.78 -12.65 -17.72
C VAL A 114 0.73 -11.80 -18.99
N ALA A 115 0.37 -12.37 -20.13
CA ALA A 115 0.25 -11.63 -21.38
C ALA A 115 -0.83 -10.54 -21.33
N GLU A 116 -2.01 -10.86 -20.78
CA GLU A 116 -3.10 -9.90 -20.59
C GLU A 116 -2.69 -8.74 -19.65
N ILE A 117 -2.13 -9.07 -18.49
CA ILE A 117 -1.67 -8.07 -17.51
C ILE A 117 -0.59 -7.18 -18.13
N SER A 118 0.38 -7.76 -18.84
CA SER A 118 1.43 -7.03 -19.53
C SER A 118 0.87 -6.02 -20.53
N SER A 119 -0.08 -6.44 -21.35
CA SER A 119 -0.77 -5.57 -22.31
C SER A 119 -1.48 -4.40 -21.62
N VAL A 120 -2.16 -4.65 -20.52
CA VAL A 120 -2.84 -3.61 -19.73
C VAL A 120 -1.86 -2.62 -19.12
N ILE A 121 -0.71 -3.10 -18.60
CA ILE A 121 0.33 -2.25 -18.03
C ILE A 121 0.96 -1.40 -19.13
N GLU A 122 1.38 -1.98 -20.25
CA GLU A 122 1.97 -1.25 -21.35
C GLU A 122 1.04 -0.14 -21.88
N LYS A 123 -0.24 -0.45 -22.03
CA LYS A 123 -1.25 0.49 -22.53
C LYS A 123 -1.49 1.67 -21.57
N ASN A 124 -1.53 1.41 -20.26
CA ASN A 124 -1.94 2.42 -19.28
C ASN A 124 -0.77 3.18 -18.65
N TYR A 125 0.41 2.59 -18.59
CA TYR A 125 1.55 3.12 -17.84
C TYR A 125 2.85 3.20 -18.64
N GLY A 126 2.90 2.58 -19.84
CA GLY A 126 4.09 2.53 -20.65
C GLY A 126 4.94 1.27 -20.43
N LYS A 127 5.73 0.94 -21.43
CA LYS A 127 6.57 -0.26 -21.47
C LYS A 127 7.68 -0.24 -20.41
N ASP A 128 8.19 0.92 -20.08
CA ASP A 128 9.30 1.10 -19.14
C ASP A 128 8.92 0.71 -17.70
N LEU A 129 7.60 0.66 -17.40
CA LEU A 129 7.08 0.24 -16.09
C LEU A 129 6.68 -1.23 -16.05
N LEU A 130 6.86 -1.97 -17.15
CA LEU A 130 6.57 -3.40 -17.19
C LEU A 130 7.80 -4.22 -16.81
N GLU A 131 7.69 -4.95 -15.71
CA GLU A 131 8.67 -5.97 -15.32
C GLU A 131 7.92 -7.26 -14.95
N VAL A 132 8.05 -8.28 -15.79
CA VAL A 132 7.47 -9.60 -15.52
C VAL A 132 8.31 -10.32 -14.49
N ARG A 133 7.73 -10.64 -13.34
CA ARG A 133 8.38 -11.32 -12.23
C ARG A 133 7.76 -12.68 -11.97
N GLN A 134 8.60 -13.66 -11.64
CA GLN A 134 8.17 -14.97 -11.19
C GLN A 134 8.44 -15.10 -9.69
N TYR A 135 7.44 -15.61 -8.95
CA TYR A 135 7.53 -15.82 -7.53
C TYR A 135 7.56 -17.33 -7.25
N LYS A 136 8.59 -17.79 -6.56
CA LYS A 136 8.67 -19.20 -6.15
C LYS A 136 7.72 -19.46 -4.98
N THR A 137 6.86 -20.45 -5.12
CA THR A 137 6.03 -20.95 -4.02
C THR A 137 6.91 -21.68 -3.02
N LYS A 138 6.82 -21.34 -1.74
CA LYS A 138 7.62 -21.96 -0.68
C LYS A 138 7.13 -23.36 -0.28
N SER A 139 5.90 -23.72 -0.65
CA SER A 139 5.31 -25.01 -0.33
C SER A 139 5.85 -26.10 -1.26
N LYS A 140 6.47 -27.13 -0.69
CA LYS A 140 6.89 -28.32 -1.44
C LYS A 140 5.72 -29.16 -1.99
N ASN A 141 4.50 -28.92 -1.48
CA ASN A 141 3.25 -29.59 -1.84
C ASN A 141 2.27 -28.65 -2.57
N ALA A 142 2.76 -27.50 -3.07
CA ALA A 142 1.91 -26.65 -3.89
C ALA A 142 1.39 -27.48 -5.07
N GLN A 143 0.08 -27.62 -5.17
CA GLN A 143 -0.53 -28.24 -6.35
C GLN A 143 -0.20 -27.32 -7.54
N GLU A 144 0.77 -27.72 -8.34
CA GLU A 144 1.27 -26.98 -9.51
C GLU A 144 0.19 -26.61 -10.53
N ALA A 145 -1.01 -27.20 -10.39
CA ALA A 145 -2.17 -26.99 -11.26
C ALA A 145 -3.01 -25.74 -10.93
N HIS A 146 -2.78 -25.06 -9.80
CA HIS A 146 -3.61 -23.94 -9.37
C HIS A 146 -2.93 -22.59 -9.64
N GLU A 147 -3.68 -21.64 -10.18
CA GLU A 147 -3.27 -20.24 -10.29
C GLU A 147 -3.36 -19.51 -8.93
N ALA A 148 -2.64 -18.39 -8.82
CA ALA A 148 -2.85 -17.41 -7.76
C ALA A 148 -4.25 -16.76 -7.86
N ILE A 149 -4.69 -16.14 -6.79
CA ILE A 149 -5.94 -15.37 -6.78
C ILE A 149 -5.71 -14.05 -7.51
N ARG A 150 -6.47 -13.82 -8.56
CA ARG A 150 -6.42 -12.60 -9.39
C ARG A 150 -7.78 -12.31 -10.02
N PRO A 151 -8.02 -11.08 -10.48
CA PRO A 151 -9.14 -10.81 -11.41
C PRO A 151 -9.02 -11.65 -12.69
N THR A 152 -10.12 -12.15 -13.19
CA THR A 152 -10.16 -12.91 -14.45
C THR A 152 -9.90 -12.02 -15.66
N HIS A 153 -10.27 -10.74 -15.57
CA HIS A 153 -10.05 -9.72 -16.60
C HIS A 153 -9.21 -8.58 -16.03
N ALA A 154 -7.94 -8.50 -16.44
CA ALA A 154 -7.00 -7.49 -15.93
C ALA A 154 -7.34 -6.04 -16.34
N SER A 155 -8.13 -5.86 -17.38
CA SER A 155 -8.60 -4.54 -17.85
C SER A 155 -9.70 -3.94 -16.99
N GLU A 156 -10.42 -4.75 -16.21
CA GLU A 156 -11.51 -4.29 -15.35
C GLU A 156 -10.97 -3.75 -14.02
N ARG A 157 -11.28 -2.50 -13.72
CA ARG A 157 -10.82 -1.83 -12.48
C ARG A 157 -11.67 -2.11 -11.26
N SER A 158 -12.87 -2.63 -11.46
CA SER A 158 -13.83 -2.93 -10.40
C SER A 158 -14.72 -4.07 -10.80
N GLY A 159 -15.01 -4.97 -9.89
CA GLY A 159 -15.89 -6.12 -10.07
C GLY A 159 -16.93 -6.24 -8.96
N GLY A 160 -17.93 -7.07 -9.20
CA GLY A 160 -19.00 -7.35 -8.22
C GLY A 160 -20.12 -6.32 -8.21
N THR A 161 -21.15 -6.62 -7.41
CA THR A 161 -22.40 -5.83 -7.32
C THR A 161 -22.55 -5.12 -5.98
N THR A 162 -21.99 -5.67 -4.90
CA THR A 162 -22.04 -5.07 -3.56
C THR A 162 -20.78 -4.24 -3.29
N ASP A 163 -20.85 -3.31 -2.34
CA ASP A 163 -19.70 -2.51 -1.93
C ASP A 163 -18.55 -3.38 -1.38
N ASP A 164 -18.87 -4.43 -0.65
CA ASP A 164 -17.89 -5.39 -0.14
C ASP A 164 -17.15 -6.12 -1.28
N GLU A 165 -17.89 -6.54 -2.32
CA GLU A 165 -17.31 -7.20 -3.49
C GLU A 165 -16.39 -6.26 -4.29
N LYS A 166 -16.80 -4.99 -4.44
CA LYS A 166 -16.00 -3.97 -5.13
C LYS A 166 -14.74 -3.56 -4.37
N ARG A 167 -14.76 -3.71 -3.04
CA ARG A 167 -13.63 -3.34 -2.18
C ARG A 167 -12.61 -4.45 -2.02
N LEU A 168 -13.03 -5.71 -2.08
CA LEU A 168 -12.15 -6.86 -1.99
C LEU A 168 -11.39 -7.07 -3.29
#